data_105a0478c66e963a3db78ed8977358d7
#
_entry.id   105a0478c66e963a3db78ed8977358d7
#
_cell.length_a   1.000
_cell.length_b   1.000
_cell.length_c   1.000
_cell.angle_alpha   90.00
_cell.angle_beta   90.00
_cell.angle_gamma   90.00
#
_symmetry.space_group_name_H-M   'P 1'
#
loop_
_entity.id
_entity.type
_entity.pdbx_description
1 polymer ?
#
loop_
_entity_poly.entity_id
_entity_poly.type
_entity_poly.pdbx_seq_one_letter_code
_entity_poly.pdbx_strand_id
1 'polypeptide(L)'
;MKQTLALTGAILLAMPALADVANNGVDSPVPADKFDMRNWKITIPSDINEDGKVDEIEGVAMMSYSHSDFFHLDKNGHLVFEVHNKAITTKNSKNARSELRQMPRGANFDNILTDGKLNQWALSSHPEADQYSAVGGTLEATLQVNHVSLHAKHPEKYPAHSVVVGQIHAKKHKDQIKAKTGYGHGNEPLKIFYKKFPDQEYGSVFWNYERNLEKKDPNRADIAYPVWGNTWENPAEPGKAGIALGEDFSYRVEVKGTMMHLTFETARHNTVTYDIDLSKGVDDKDHPTGYAADDFYYKAGAYGQCSVQDSHPVWGPGCEGTGDFAVDKKNGDYNSVTFSALKLNGK
;
A
#
# COMPACT_ATOMS: atom_id res chain seq x y z
N MET A 1 -57.58 -26.78 42.46
CA MET A 1 -57.09 -26.91 41.09
C MET A 1 -56.71 -25.54 40.61
N LYS A 2 -55.42 -25.21 40.58
CA LYS A 2 -54.88 -23.98 39.99
C LYS A 2 -54.03 -24.38 38.78
N GLN A 3 -54.49 -24.00 37.60
CA GLN A 3 -53.75 -24.20 36.37
C GLN A 3 -52.72 -23.07 36.21
N THR A 4 -51.48 -23.43 36.06
CA THR A 4 -50.36 -22.52 35.77
C THR A 4 -50.14 -22.50 34.26
N LEU A 5 -50.37 -21.38 33.63
CA LEU A 5 -50.04 -21.15 32.22
C LEU A 5 -48.55 -20.84 32.09
N ALA A 6 -47.85 -21.65 31.37
CA ALA A 6 -46.44 -21.39 30.98
C ALA A 6 -46.42 -20.57 29.69
N LEU A 7 -45.93 -19.34 29.76
CA LEU A 7 -45.66 -18.47 28.59
C LEU A 7 -44.25 -18.86 28.06
N THR A 8 -44.19 -19.48 26.90
CA THR A 8 -42.97 -19.68 26.14
C THR A 8 -42.68 -18.42 25.32
N GLY A 9 -41.75 -17.60 25.79
CA GLY A 9 -41.21 -16.44 25.02
C GLY A 9 -40.24 -16.93 23.96
N ALA A 10 -40.57 -16.75 22.69
CA ALA A 10 -39.66 -16.91 21.59
C ALA A 10 -38.70 -15.72 21.55
N ILE A 11 -37.42 -15.95 21.80
CA ILE A 11 -36.37 -14.96 21.60
C ILE A 11 -36.07 -14.94 20.10
N LEU A 12 -36.55 -13.90 19.40
CA LEU A 12 -36.06 -13.57 18.06
C LEU A 12 -34.65 -13.00 18.22
N LEU A 13 -33.66 -13.78 17.82
CA LEU A 13 -32.33 -13.28 17.57
C LEU A 13 -32.39 -12.38 16.31
N ALA A 14 -32.33 -11.08 16.51
CA ALA A 14 -32.11 -10.15 15.43
C ALA A 14 -30.68 -10.36 14.88
N MET A 15 -30.59 -10.90 13.68
CA MET A 15 -29.36 -10.86 12.89
C MET A 15 -29.07 -9.38 12.58
N PRO A 16 -27.83 -8.89 12.75
CA PRO A 16 -27.48 -7.56 12.27
C PRO A 16 -27.70 -7.54 10.75
N ALA A 17 -28.49 -6.58 10.31
CA ALA A 17 -28.66 -6.27 8.90
C ALA A 17 -27.27 -5.96 8.33
N LEU A 18 -26.84 -6.71 7.32
CA LEU A 18 -25.77 -6.30 6.43
C LEU A 18 -26.22 -4.94 5.87
N ALA A 19 -25.46 -3.89 6.21
CA ALA A 19 -25.70 -2.56 5.70
C ALA A 19 -25.78 -2.62 4.17
N ASP A 20 -26.83 -2.02 3.62
CA ASP A 20 -27.03 -1.88 2.18
C ASP A 20 -25.77 -1.30 1.54
N VAL A 21 -24.98 -2.16 0.90
CA VAL A 21 -24.10 -1.72 -0.17
C VAL A 21 -25.02 -1.11 -1.22
N ALA A 22 -24.94 0.19 -1.42
CA ALA A 22 -25.76 0.90 -2.38
C ALA A 22 -25.54 0.30 -3.78
N ASN A 23 -26.34 -0.70 -4.09
CA ASN A 23 -26.41 -1.33 -5.40
C ASN A 23 -27.27 -0.41 -6.27
N ASN A 24 -26.65 0.63 -6.84
CA ASN A 24 -27.26 1.41 -7.89
C ASN A 24 -27.37 0.51 -9.12
N GLY A 25 -28.55 -0.05 -9.29
CA GLY A 25 -28.88 -1.00 -10.34
C GLY A 25 -28.45 -0.56 -11.73
N VAL A 26 -27.63 -1.32 -12.30
CA VAL A 26 -27.15 -1.79 -13.61
C VAL A 26 -25.74 -2.32 -13.34
N ASP A 27 -25.41 -3.50 -13.82
CA ASP A 27 -24.14 -4.20 -13.63
C ASP A 27 -22.92 -3.35 -14.02
N SER A 28 -22.53 -2.40 -13.17
CA SER A 28 -21.26 -1.72 -13.33
C SER A 28 -20.14 -2.70 -13.05
N PRO A 29 -19.17 -2.86 -13.96
CA PRO A 29 -18.08 -3.81 -13.76
C PRO A 29 -17.29 -3.48 -12.50
N VAL A 30 -16.99 -4.51 -11.71
CA VAL A 30 -16.18 -4.41 -10.51
C VAL A 30 -14.70 -4.70 -10.82
N PRO A 31 -13.74 -4.28 -9.98
CA PRO A 31 -12.32 -4.56 -10.19
C PRO A 31 -11.97 -6.01 -10.52
N ALA A 32 -12.64 -6.97 -9.89
CA ALA A 32 -12.43 -8.40 -10.12
C ALA A 32 -12.84 -8.91 -11.53
N ASP A 33 -13.62 -8.13 -12.28
CA ASP A 33 -13.98 -8.46 -13.68
C ASP A 33 -12.82 -8.25 -14.65
N LYS A 34 -11.81 -7.48 -14.26
CA LYS A 34 -10.67 -7.10 -15.09
C LYS A 34 -9.31 -7.50 -14.51
N PHE A 35 -9.21 -7.61 -13.20
CA PHE A 35 -7.98 -7.91 -12.47
C PHE A 35 -8.15 -9.13 -11.59
N ASP A 36 -7.11 -9.95 -11.43
CA ASP A 36 -7.17 -11.09 -10.50
C ASP A 36 -7.10 -10.60 -9.05
N MET A 37 -8.26 -10.42 -8.42
CA MET A 37 -8.38 -9.97 -7.04
C MET A 37 -8.30 -11.09 -6.00
N ARG A 38 -8.18 -12.36 -6.40
CA ARG A 38 -8.22 -13.53 -5.50
C ARG A 38 -7.13 -13.53 -4.43
N ASN A 39 -5.98 -12.93 -4.75
CA ASN A 39 -4.83 -12.89 -3.86
C ASN A 39 -4.59 -11.50 -3.24
N TRP A 40 -5.66 -10.71 -3.13
CA TRP A 40 -5.61 -9.37 -2.56
C TRP A 40 -6.65 -9.16 -1.46
N LYS A 41 -6.34 -8.27 -0.54
CA LYS A 41 -7.31 -7.50 0.23
C LYS A 41 -7.09 -6.02 -0.04
N ILE A 42 -8.13 -5.21 0.09
CA ILE A 42 -8.06 -3.74 -0.03
C ILE A 42 -8.27 -3.10 1.34
N THR A 43 -7.48 -2.06 1.64
CA THR A 43 -7.76 -1.10 2.70
C THR A 43 -8.19 0.20 2.03
N ILE A 44 -9.36 0.73 2.35
CA ILE A 44 -9.87 2.00 1.82
C ILE A 44 -9.95 3.06 2.93
N PRO A 45 -9.87 4.36 2.58
CA PRO A 45 -9.82 5.45 3.56
C PRO A 45 -11.22 5.84 4.06
N SER A 46 -12.02 4.86 4.47
CA SER A 46 -13.39 5.03 4.93
C SER A 46 -13.68 4.16 6.15
N ASP A 47 -14.76 4.47 6.85
CA ASP A 47 -15.32 3.75 7.98
C ASP A 47 -16.84 3.69 7.77
N ILE A 48 -17.28 2.89 6.80
CA ILE A 48 -18.69 2.80 6.38
C ILE A 48 -19.54 2.17 7.49
N ASN A 49 -18.97 1.27 8.27
CA ASN A 49 -19.66 0.58 9.36
C ASN A 49 -19.61 1.32 10.69
N GLU A 50 -18.96 2.50 10.74
CA GLU A 50 -18.85 3.38 11.91
C GLU A 50 -18.22 2.70 13.15
N ASP A 51 -17.29 1.75 12.96
CA ASP A 51 -16.60 1.05 14.06
C ASP A 51 -15.32 1.77 14.54
N GLY A 52 -15.00 2.91 13.96
CA GLY A 52 -13.83 3.73 14.28
C GLY A 52 -12.53 3.21 13.67
N LYS A 53 -12.62 2.34 12.66
CA LYS A 53 -11.47 1.79 11.94
C LYS A 53 -11.65 1.96 10.44
N VAL A 54 -10.54 1.87 9.71
CA VAL A 54 -10.59 1.80 8.25
C VAL A 54 -11.27 0.51 7.80
N ASP A 55 -12.04 0.60 6.71
CA ASP A 55 -12.61 -0.59 6.08
C ASP A 55 -11.50 -1.40 5.40
N GLU A 56 -11.48 -2.69 5.71
CA GLU A 56 -10.63 -3.69 5.07
C GLU A 56 -11.53 -4.77 4.46
N ILE A 57 -11.46 -4.93 3.14
CA ILE A 57 -12.25 -5.93 2.40
C ILE A 57 -11.31 -7.04 1.96
N GLU A 58 -11.65 -8.28 2.30
CA GLU A 58 -10.82 -9.45 2.02
C GLU A 58 -11.66 -10.67 1.63
N GLY A 59 -10.99 -11.69 1.12
CA GLY A 59 -11.63 -12.96 0.78
C GLY A 59 -12.64 -12.85 -0.36
N VAL A 60 -13.78 -13.54 -0.20
CA VAL A 60 -14.85 -13.57 -1.23
C VAL A 60 -15.37 -12.18 -1.53
N ALA A 61 -15.46 -11.32 -0.54
CA ALA A 61 -15.98 -9.97 -0.70
C ALA A 61 -15.17 -9.16 -1.74
N MET A 62 -13.87 -9.42 -1.89
CA MET A 62 -13.04 -8.79 -2.93
C MET A 62 -13.53 -9.06 -4.36
N MET A 63 -14.22 -10.18 -4.57
CA MET A 63 -14.65 -10.60 -5.91
C MET A 63 -15.85 -9.79 -6.45
N SER A 64 -16.54 -9.06 -5.58
CA SER A 64 -17.68 -8.21 -5.95
C SER A 64 -17.55 -6.78 -5.43
N TYR A 65 -16.42 -6.43 -4.83
CA TYR A 65 -16.24 -5.14 -4.19
C TYR A 65 -15.81 -4.06 -5.17
N SER A 66 -16.44 -2.91 -5.05
CA SER A 66 -16.06 -1.64 -5.68
C SER A 66 -16.50 -0.50 -4.76
N HIS A 67 -15.76 0.60 -4.74
CA HIS A 67 -16.13 1.82 -4.05
C HIS A 67 -15.99 3.01 -5.01
N SER A 68 -17.08 3.73 -5.26
CA SER A 68 -17.16 4.79 -6.27
C SER A 68 -16.05 5.85 -6.18
N ASP A 69 -15.59 6.14 -4.98
CA ASP A 69 -14.59 7.19 -4.74
C ASP A 69 -13.17 6.63 -4.60
N PHE A 70 -13.01 5.44 -4.00
CA PHE A 70 -11.69 5.01 -3.54
C PHE A 70 -11.12 3.79 -4.26
N PHE A 71 -11.97 2.93 -4.87
CA PHE A 71 -11.52 1.69 -5.49
C PHE A 71 -12.53 1.20 -6.55
N HIS A 72 -12.30 1.54 -7.81
CA HIS A 72 -13.24 1.23 -8.89
C HIS A 72 -12.53 1.08 -10.25
N LEU A 73 -13.28 0.67 -11.27
CA LEU A 73 -12.82 0.74 -12.65
C LEU A 73 -13.24 2.05 -13.29
N ASP A 74 -12.32 2.67 -14.05
CA ASP A 74 -12.66 3.78 -14.93
C ASP A 74 -13.40 3.30 -16.19
N LYS A 75 -13.80 4.23 -17.05
CA LYS A 75 -14.49 3.92 -18.33
C LYS A 75 -13.66 3.05 -19.29
N ASN A 76 -12.36 2.97 -19.12
CA ASN A 76 -11.45 2.17 -19.95
C ASN A 76 -11.21 0.78 -19.32
N GLY A 77 -11.76 0.52 -18.15
CA GLY A 77 -11.54 -0.70 -17.37
C GLY A 77 -10.21 -0.71 -16.60
N HIS A 78 -9.60 0.45 -16.37
CA HIS A 78 -8.42 0.59 -15.56
C HIS A 78 -8.81 0.73 -14.07
N LEU A 79 -7.97 0.23 -13.19
CA LEU A 79 -8.20 0.20 -11.75
C LEU A 79 -7.77 1.51 -11.09
N VAL A 80 -8.72 2.25 -10.53
CA VAL A 80 -8.50 3.55 -9.88
C VAL A 80 -8.41 3.41 -8.38
N PHE A 81 -7.41 4.06 -7.78
CA PHE A 81 -7.25 4.25 -6.35
C PHE A 81 -7.20 5.73 -6.03
N GLU A 82 -8.06 6.18 -5.12
CA GLU A 82 -8.01 7.56 -4.62
C GLU A 82 -7.96 7.59 -3.09
N VAL A 83 -7.29 8.60 -2.54
CA VAL A 83 -7.17 8.80 -1.09
C VAL A 83 -6.96 10.27 -0.77
N HIS A 84 -7.68 10.80 0.21
CA HIS A 84 -7.52 12.18 0.66
C HIS A 84 -6.68 12.29 1.94
N ASN A 85 -6.15 13.48 2.22
CA ASN A 85 -5.10 13.67 3.22
C ASN A 85 -5.53 13.36 4.66
N LYS A 86 -6.73 13.80 5.08
CA LYS A 86 -7.25 13.65 6.46
C LYS A 86 -8.21 12.48 6.61
N ALA A 87 -8.19 11.54 5.68
CA ALA A 87 -8.98 10.33 5.82
C ALA A 87 -8.54 9.49 7.02
N ILE A 88 -9.43 8.64 7.50
CA ILE A 88 -9.14 7.67 8.55
C ILE A 88 -7.95 6.77 8.15
N THR A 89 -7.10 6.46 9.13
CA THR A 89 -5.87 5.67 8.92
C THR A 89 -5.90 4.37 9.70
N THR A 90 -5.13 3.38 9.24
CA THR A 90 -4.89 2.18 10.04
C THR A 90 -4.22 2.54 11.37
N LYS A 91 -4.47 1.76 12.42
CA LYS A 91 -4.02 2.01 13.80
C LYS A 91 -2.55 2.41 13.94
N ASN A 92 -1.66 1.88 13.09
CA ASN A 92 -0.22 2.09 13.19
C ASN A 92 0.33 3.04 12.12
N SER A 93 -0.51 3.58 11.25
CA SER A 93 -0.13 4.53 10.20
C SER A 93 -0.52 5.95 10.57
N LYS A 94 0.19 6.92 9.99
CA LYS A 94 -0.14 8.34 10.02
C LYS A 94 -0.60 8.86 8.66
N ASN A 95 -0.60 7.98 7.67
CA ASN A 95 -0.96 8.27 6.30
C ASN A 95 -2.16 7.41 5.89
N ALA A 96 -3.10 8.03 5.18
CA ALA A 96 -4.27 7.35 4.64
C ALA A 96 -3.93 6.59 3.35
N ARG A 97 -4.75 5.61 3.00
CA ARG A 97 -4.52 4.77 1.83
C ARG A 97 -5.79 4.23 1.21
N SER A 98 -5.77 4.08 -0.10
CA SER A 98 -6.55 3.12 -0.85
C SER A 98 -5.53 2.16 -1.47
N GLU A 99 -5.31 1.00 -0.86
CA GLU A 99 -4.16 0.16 -1.16
C GLU A 99 -4.44 -1.32 -0.98
N LEU A 100 -4.11 -2.09 -2.01
CA LEU A 100 -4.12 -3.55 -1.98
C LEU A 100 -2.95 -4.10 -1.16
N ARG A 101 -3.22 -5.17 -0.42
CA ARG A 101 -2.23 -6.00 0.24
C ARG A 101 -2.35 -7.42 -0.28
N GLN A 102 -1.23 -7.99 -0.67
CA GLN A 102 -1.16 -9.40 -1.08
C GLN A 102 -1.63 -10.34 0.03
N MET A 103 -2.44 -11.31 -0.38
CA MET A 103 -2.94 -12.41 0.42
C MET A 103 -2.64 -13.73 -0.32
N PRO A 104 -1.41 -14.27 -0.23
CA PRO A 104 -0.97 -15.43 -1.03
C PRO A 104 -1.85 -16.67 -0.84
N ARG A 105 -2.44 -16.84 0.33
CA ARG A 105 -3.39 -17.90 0.62
C ARG A 105 -4.63 -17.87 -0.29
N GLY A 106 -4.85 -16.74 -0.94
CA GLY A 106 -5.92 -16.54 -1.90
C GLY A 106 -7.30 -16.58 -1.26
N ALA A 107 -8.27 -16.88 -2.09
CA ALA A 107 -9.67 -16.96 -1.74
C ALA A 107 -10.07 -18.26 -1.02
N ASN A 108 -9.16 -18.98 -0.39
CA ASN A 108 -9.53 -20.06 0.50
C ASN A 108 -10.00 -19.49 1.84
N PHE A 109 -11.32 -19.29 1.91
CA PHE A 109 -12.01 -18.33 2.75
C PHE A 109 -12.29 -18.80 4.17
N ASP A 110 -12.07 -20.06 4.47
CA ASP A 110 -12.48 -20.63 5.75
C ASP A 110 -11.56 -20.24 6.92
N ASN A 111 -10.41 -19.61 6.63
CA ASN A 111 -9.45 -19.18 7.63
C ASN A 111 -8.50 -18.08 7.10
N ILE A 112 -9.02 -16.91 6.82
CA ILE A 112 -8.19 -15.78 6.42
C ILE A 112 -7.56 -15.15 7.66
N LEU A 113 -6.45 -15.73 8.10
CA LEU A 113 -5.60 -15.08 9.07
C LEU A 113 -4.59 -14.22 8.30
N THR A 114 -4.81 -12.92 8.28
CA THR A 114 -3.83 -11.95 7.76
C THR A 114 -2.45 -12.15 8.37
N ASP A 115 -2.40 -12.75 9.54
CA ASP A 115 -1.20 -12.99 10.34
C ASP A 115 -0.55 -14.37 10.17
N GLY A 116 -1.15 -15.26 9.39
CA GLY A 116 -0.59 -16.60 9.19
C GLY A 116 0.56 -16.62 8.18
N LYS A 117 1.57 -17.48 8.38
CA LYS A 117 2.71 -17.69 7.45
C LYS A 117 2.27 -17.90 5.99
N LEU A 118 1.09 -18.50 5.78
CA LEU A 118 0.52 -18.73 4.45
C LEU A 118 0.01 -17.45 3.76
N ASN A 119 -0.03 -16.31 4.45
CA ASN A 119 -0.33 -15.00 3.86
C ASN A 119 0.90 -14.11 3.68
N GLN A 120 2.10 -14.71 3.81
CA GLN A 120 3.37 -14.08 3.54
C GLN A 120 4.25 -15.01 2.69
N TRP A 121 5.26 -14.44 2.09
CA TRP A 121 6.36 -15.15 1.46
C TRP A 121 7.67 -14.79 2.18
N ALA A 122 8.71 -15.61 2.03
CA ALA A 122 9.99 -15.41 2.67
C ALA A 122 11.14 -15.42 1.65
N LEU A 123 12.32 -14.97 2.07
CA LEU A 123 13.56 -15.20 1.31
C LEU A 123 14.01 -16.66 1.46
N SER A 124 14.83 -17.14 0.52
CA SER A 124 15.45 -18.48 0.65
C SER A 124 16.41 -18.58 1.83
N SER A 125 16.88 -17.46 2.37
CA SER A 125 17.72 -17.39 3.59
C SER A 125 16.92 -17.51 4.90
N HIS A 126 15.59 -17.41 4.85
CA HIS A 126 14.76 -17.50 6.05
C HIS A 126 14.83 -18.93 6.64
N PRO A 127 15.09 -19.10 7.95
CA PRO A 127 15.24 -20.43 8.56
C PRO A 127 14.05 -21.39 8.38
N GLU A 128 12.86 -20.83 8.16
CA GLU A 128 11.60 -21.56 8.00
C GLU A 128 10.94 -21.25 6.65
N ALA A 129 11.74 -21.00 5.60
CA ALA A 129 11.25 -20.58 4.28
C ALA A 129 10.18 -21.51 3.69
N ASP A 130 10.28 -22.81 3.96
CA ASP A 130 9.37 -23.87 3.52
C ASP A 130 7.97 -23.83 4.19
N GLN A 131 7.81 -23.07 5.27
CA GLN A 131 6.54 -22.91 5.99
C GLN A 131 5.70 -21.75 5.46
N TYR A 132 6.27 -20.91 4.58
CA TYR A 132 5.57 -19.76 3.99
C TYR A 132 4.86 -20.16 2.69
N SER A 133 4.01 -19.28 2.19
CA SER A 133 3.25 -19.54 0.95
C SER A 133 4.13 -19.67 -0.28
N ALA A 134 5.29 -19.02 -0.28
CA ALA A 134 6.28 -19.05 -1.36
C ALA A 134 7.65 -18.57 -0.86
N VAL A 135 8.69 -18.87 -1.65
CA VAL A 135 10.00 -18.24 -1.55
C VAL A 135 10.11 -17.21 -2.67
N GLY A 136 10.09 -15.92 -2.28
CA GLY A 136 10.04 -14.82 -3.24
C GLY A 136 8.69 -14.67 -3.95
N GLY A 137 8.72 -14.03 -5.11
CA GLY A 137 7.54 -13.78 -5.94
C GLY A 137 7.74 -12.57 -6.85
N THR A 138 6.68 -12.20 -7.58
CA THR A 138 6.72 -11.10 -8.56
C THR A 138 5.49 -10.21 -8.42
N LEU A 139 5.70 -8.88 -8.43
CA LEU A 139 4.68 -7.86 -8.59
C LEU A 139 4.99 -7.06 -9.86
N GLU A 140 4.03 -6.98 -10.77
CA GLU A 140 4.13 -6.19 -11.99
C GLU A 140 2.97 -5.21 -12.07
N ALA A 141 3.25 -3.97 -12.47
CA ALA A 141 2.22 -2.97 -12.69
C ALA A 141 2.57 -2.04 -13.84
N THR A 142 1.54 -1.59 -14.54
CA THR A 142 1.57 -0.43 -15.44
C THR A 142 0.55 0.56 -14.91
N LEU A 143 0.95 1.79 -14.69
CA LEU A 143 0.12 2.79 -14.03
C LEU A 143 0.46 4.21 -14.49
N GLN A 144 -0.45 5.12 -14.17
CA GLN A 144 -0.22 6.57 -14.17
C GLN A 144 -0.61 7.17 -12.83
N VAL A 145 0.08 8.19 -12.39
CA VAL A 145 -0.34 9.04 -11.27
C VAL A 145 -1.12 10.22 -11.84
N ASN A 146 -2.39 10.35 -11.46
CA ASN A 146 -3.26 11.39 -12.00
C ASN A 146 -3.18 12.68 -11.17
N HIS A 147 -2.96 12.52 -9.86
CA HIS A 147 -2.91 13.65 -8.93
C HIS A 147 -2.10 13.30 -7.69
N VAL A 148 -1.39 14.29 -7.15
CA VAL A 148 -0.78 14.26 -5.82
C VAL A 148 -1.21 15.49 -5.04
N SER A 149 -1.35 15.35 -3.73
CA SER A 149 -1.82 16.42 -2.84
C SER A 149 -1.05 17.73 -3.01
N LEU A 150 -1.77 18.86 -3.11
CA LEU A 150 -1.22 20.17 -3.45
C LEU A 150 -0.80 21.00 -2.25
N HIS A 151 -1.39 20.79 -1.05
CA HIS A 151 -1.18 21.69 0.08
C HIS A 151 -0.50 20.99 1.24
N ALA A 152 0.66 21.53 1.62
CA ALA A 152 1.43 21.12 2.79
C ALA A 152 1.95 22.34 3.52
N LYS A 153 1.85 22.35 4.85
CA LYS A 153 2.42 23.41 5.70
C LYS A 153 3.95 23.47 5.63
N HIS A 154 4.57 22.29 5.42
CA HIS A 154 6.00 22.09 5.32
C HIS A 154 6.36 21.35 4.03
N PRO A 155 6.30 22.04 2.85
CA PRO A 155 6.57 21.39 1.56
C PRO A 155 8.03 20.94 1.40
N GLU A 156 8.95 21.47 2.19
CA GLU A 156 10.36 21.07 2.24
C GLU A 156 10.59 19.67 2.83
N LYS A 157 9.62 19.13 3.57
CA LYS A 157 9.73 17.80 4.17
C LYS A 157 9.50 16.71 3.13
N TYR A 158 10.23 15.61 3.28
CA TYR A 158 10.35 14.52 2.29
C TYR A 158 9.02 13.99 1.74
N PRO A 159 8.00 13.65 2.56
CA PRO A 159 6.80 13.03 2.05
C PRO A 159 5.78 14.02 1.45
N ALA A 160 6.02 15.35 1.53
CA ALA A 160 5.12 16.32 0.93
C ALA A 160 4.96 16.07 -0.57
N HIS A 161 3.73 16.18 -1.08
CA HIS A 161 3.41 16.07 -2.50
C HIS A 161 3.83 14.73 -3.13
N SER A 162 3.68 13.62 -2.38
CA SER A 162 4.05 12.29 -2.87
C SER A 162 3.03 11.20 -2.53
N VAL A 163 3.06 10.15 -3.33
CA VAL A 163 2.26 8.93 -3.16
C VAL A 163 3.15 7.71 -3.38
N VAL A 164 2.96 6.67 -2.57
CA VAL A 164 3.56 5.35 -2.80
C VAL A 164 2.60 4.51 -3.63
N VAL A 165 3.13 3.89 -4.68
CA VAL A 165 2.36 3.13 -5.68
C VAL A 165 2.65 1.64 -5.70
N GLY A 166 3.69 1.19 -4.99
CA GLY A 166 4.08 -0.21 -4.86
C GLY A 166 5.03 -0.42 -3.69
N GLN A 167 4.94 -1.56 -3.01
CA GLN A 167 5.78 -1.86 -1.85
C GLN A 167 6.08 -3.36 -1.74
N ILE A 168 7.22 -3.67 -1.10
CA ILE A 168 7.42 -4.88 -0.30
C ILE A 168 7.41 -4.43 1.16
N HIS A 169 6.57 -5.05 1.97
CA HIS A 169 6.45 -4.75 3.39
C HIS A 169 6.78 -6.00 4.21
N ALA A 170 7.74 -5.90 5.14
CA ALA A 170 7.99 -6.98 6.08
C ALA A 170 6.89 -7.04 7.15
N LYS A 171 6.55 -8.24 7.57
CA LYS A 171 5.58 -8.45 8.64
C LYS A 171 6.19 -8.08 9.98
N LYS A 172 5.42 -7.39 10.82
CA LYS A 172 5.84 -7.08 12.19
C LYS A 172 5.57 -8.25 13.11
N HIS A 173 6.62 -8.75 13.78
CA HIS A 173 6.57 -9.85 14.74
C HIS A 173 6.97 -9.39 16.15
N LYS A 174 5.98 -9.23 17.02
CA LYS A 174 6.20 -8.77 18.41
C LYS A 174 7.12 -9.69 19.21
N ASP A 175 7.04 -11.01 18.95
CA ASP A 175 7.84 -12.00 19.66
C ASP A 175 9.31 -11.95 19.24
N GLN A 176 9.61 -11.77 17.95
CA GLN A 176 10.96 -11.56 17.42
C GLN A 176 11.57 -10.27 17.99
N ILE A 177 10.80 -9.18 18.00
CA ILE A 177 11.23 -7.90 18.60
C ILE A 177 11.54 -8.08 20.10
N LYS A 178 10.68 -8.75 20.87
CA LYS A 178 10.86 -9.04 22.28
C LYS A 178 12.09 -9.92 22.53
N ALA A 179 12.32 -10.90 21.69
CA ALA A 179 13.47 -11.80 21.73
C ALA A 179 14.77 -11.15 21.22
N LYS A 180 14.70 -9.91 20.69
CA LYS A 180 15.84 -9.16 20.13
C LYS A 180 16.60 -9.96 19.05
N THR A 181 15.86 -10.59 18.15
CA THR A 181 16.43 -11.38 17.06
C THR A 181 17.11 -10.52 15.98
N GLY A 182 16.85 -9.22 15.95
CA GLY A 182 17.24 -8.29 14.88
C GLY A 182 16.23 -8.20 13.73
N TYR A 183 15.12 -8.96 13.81
CA TYR A 183 14.10 -9.04 12.76
C TYR A 183 12.70 -8.75 13.30
N GLY A 184 11.71 -8.78 12.40
CA GLY A 184 10.30 -8.60 12.76
C GLY A 184 9.93 -7.14 13.03
N HIS A 185 10.72 -6.18 12.61
CA HIS A 185 10.45 -4.75 12.85
C HIS A 185 9.28 -4.22 12.03
N GLY A 186 8.98 -4.86 10.89
CA GLY A 186 7.93 -4.43 9.95
C GLY A 186 8.38 -3.25 9.11
N ASN A 187 9.67 -3.22 8.74
CA ASN A 187 10.23 -2.22 7.83
C ASN A 187 9.91 -2.57 6.38
N GLU A 188 10.15 -1.63 5.47
CA GLU A 188 9.82 -1.78 4.07
C GLU A 188 11.10 -1.82 3.20
N PRO A 189 11.55 -3.02 2.72
CA PRO A 189 12.71 -3.10 1.83
C PRO A 189 12.47 -2.43 0.47
N LEU A 190 11.22 -2.13 0.14
CA LEU A 190 10.86 -1.41 -1.07
C LEU A 190 9.62 -0.55 -0.86
N LYS A 191 9.74 0.74 -1.19
CA LYS A 191 8.62 1.66 -1.45
C LYS A 191 8.89 2.40 -2.76
N ILE A 192 7.98 2.33 -3.73
CA ILE A 192 8.06 3.03 -5.01
C ILE A 192 7.22 4.29 -4.89
N PHE A 193 7.85 5.44 -5.08
CA PHE A 193 7.24 6.76 -4.93
C PHE A 193 7.09 7.46 -6.27
N TYR A 194 6.02 8.24 -6.36
CA TYR A 194 5.91 9.37 -7.26
C TYR A 194 5.80 10.65 -6.44
N LYS A 195 6.60 11.66 -6.76
CA LYS A 195 6.60 12.97 -6.08
C LYS A 195 6.61 14.09 -7.10
N LYS A 196 5.71 15.08 -6.91
CA LYS A 196 5.63 16.25 -7.78
C LYS A 196 5.18 17.47 -6.99
N PHE A 197 5.98 18.52 -6.95
CA PHE A 197 5.57 19.79 -6.34
C PHE A 197 4.47 20.48 -7.17
N PRO A 198 3.60 21.30 -6.53
CA PRO A 198 2.45 21.90 -7.22
C PRO A 198 2.83 22.79 -8.42
N ASP A 199 3.95 23.50 -8.34
CA ASP A 199 4.49 24.44 -9.34
C ASP A 199 5.32 23.77 -10.45
N GLN A 200 5.57 22.46 -10.36
CA GLN A 200 6.35 21.71 -11.34
C GLN A 200 5.46 21.14 -12.45
N GLU A 201 5.99 21.00 -13.66
CA GLU A 201 5.35 20.31 -14.77
C GLU A 201 5.53 18.79 -14.66
N TYR A 202 6.73 18.35 -14.27
CA TYR A 202 7.09 16.92 -14.15
C TYR A 202 7.31 16.54 -12.68
N GLY A 203 6.97 15.31 -12.35
CA GLY A 203 7.30 14.68 -11.09
C GLY A 203 8.48 13.71 -11.23
N SER A 204 8.91 13.16 -10.11
CA SER A 204 9.98 12.18 -10.04
C SER A 204 9.46 10.81 -9.60
N VAL A 205 9.96 9.75 -10.23
CA VAL A 205 9.80 8.37 -9.78
C VAL A 205 11.11 7.92 -9.16
N PHE A 206 11.06 7.42 -7.95
CA PHE A 206 12.20 6.87 -7.22
C PHE A 206 11.70 5.79 -6.27
N TRP A 207 12.59 5.00 -5.70
CA TRP A 207 12.23 4.02 -4.70
C TRP A 207 13.15 4.12 -3.48
N ASN A 208 12.62 3.69 -2.33
CA ASN A 208 13.36 3.66 -1.07
C ASN A 208 13.58 2.23 -0.59
N TYR A 209 14.75 2.02 -0.03
CA TYR A 209 15.07 0.91 0.85
C TYR A 209 15.11 1.43 2.29
N GLU A 210 14.30 0.91 3.18
CA GLU A 210 14.38 1.20 4.60
C GLU A 210 15.37 0.24 5.26
N ARG A 211 16.39 0.76 5.96
CA ARG A 211 17.31 -0.09 6.72
C ARG A 211 16.55 -0.93 7.74
N ASN A 212 16.90 -2.21 7.86
CA ASN A 212 16.17 -3.14 8.71
C ASN A 212 16.58 -3.03 10.18
N LEU A 213 16.22 -1.93 10.80
CA LEU A 213 16.59 -1.58 12.16
C LEU A 213 15.36 -1.31 13.03
N GLU A 214 15.54 -1.33 14.35
CA GLU A 214 14.49 -0.96 15.30
C GLU A 214 14.01 0.48 15.09
N LYS A 215 12.74 0.74 15.36
CA LYS A 215 12.13 2.07 15.18
C LYS A 215 12.89 3.24 15.86
N LYS A 216 13.60 2.96 16.93
CA LYS A 216 14.35 3.97 17.71
C LYS A 216 15.85 3.99 17.38
N ASP A 217 16.32 3.13 16.49
CA ASP A 217 17.72 3.13 16.09
C ASP A 217 18.04 4.41 15.31
N PRO A 218 19.09 5.15 15.69
CA PRO A 218 19.45 6.41 15.02
C PRO A 218 19.91 6.22 13.57
N ASN A 219 20.32 5.01 13.19
CA ASN A 219 20.73 4.65 11.83
C ASN A 219 19.55 4.20 10.95
N ARG A 220 18.35 3.98 11.53
CA ARG A 220 17.17 3.64 10.75
C ARG A 220 16.82 4.82 9.83
N ALA A 221 16.85 4.57 8.54
CA ALA A 221 16.60 5.57 7.52
C ALA A 221 16.11 4.92 6.23
N ASP A 222 15.38 5.69 5.46
CA ASP A 222 15.01 5.38 4.08
C ASP A 222 16.12 5.88 3.14
N ILE A 223 16.73 4.98 2.37
CA ILE A 223 17.74 5.30 1.35
C ILE A 223 17.03 5.38 0.01
N ALA A 224 17.08 6.54 -0.64
CA ALA A 224 16.39 6.79 -1.89
C ALA A 224 17.28 6.50 -3.11
N TYR A 225 16.71 5.81 -4.09
CA TYR A 225 17.34 5.47 -5.37
C TYR A 225 16.54 6.07 -6.51
N PRO A 226 17.12 6.91 -7.38
CA PRO A 226 16.41 7.56 -8.46
C PRO A 226 16.01 6.58 -9.54
N VAL A 227 14.84 6.78 -10.15
CA VAL A 227 14.42 6.07 -11.37
C VAL A 227 14.36 7.07 -12.53
N TRP A 228 13.45 8.04 -12.45
CA TRP A 228 13.37 9.15 -13.40
C TRP A 228 13.14 10.45 -12.64
N GLY A 229 13.96 11.45 -12.92
CA GLY A 229 13.99 12.71 -12.18
C GLY A 229 14.84 12.61 -10.91
N ASN A 230 14.34 13.14 -9.81
CA ASN A 230 15.07 13.37 -8.56
C ASN A 230 14.64 12.40 -7.44
N THR A 231 15.35 12.43 -6.32
CA THR A 231 14.96 11.82 -5.03
C THR A 231 14.51 12.90 -4.05
N TRP A 232 14.39 12.55 -2.75
CA TRP A 232 14.00 13.50 -1.70
C TRP A 232 14.91 14.73 -1.58
N GLU A 233 16.21 14.51 -1.78
CA GLU A 233 17.26 15.49 -1.48
C GLU A 233 17.31 16.63 -2.49
N ASN A 234 16.71 16.45 -3.65
CA ASN A 234 16.69 17.47 -4.69
C ASN A 234 15.24 17.90 -5.02
N PRO A 235 14.78 19.02 -4.48
CA PRO A 235 13.44 19.55 -4.73
C PRO A 235 13.30 20.29 -6.07
N ALA A 236 14.38 20.42 -6.85
CA ALA A 236 14.34 21.13 -8.13
C ALA A 236 13.38 20.46 -9.13
N GLU A 237 12.88 21.23 -10.09
CA GLU A 237 12.11 20.72 -11.23
C GLU A 237 12.94 19.68 -11.99
N PRO A 238 12.49 18.42 -12.11
CA PRO A 238 13.22 17.40 -12.86
C PRO A 238 13.15 17.63 -14.39
N GLY A 239 12.22 18.48 -14.84
CA GLY A 239 11.95 18.71 -16.24
C GLY A 239 11.66 17.41 -16.99
N LYS A 240 12.06 17.34 -18.25
CA LYS A 240 11.81 16.16 -19.10
C LYS A 240 12.54 14.89 -18.65
N ALA A 241 13.41 14.93 -17.64
CA ALA A 241 13.99 13.73 -17.02
C ALA A 241 13.01 13.04 -16.06
N GLY A 242 11.96 13.72 -15.62
CA GLY A 242 10.90 13.19 -14.78
C GLY A 242 9.71 12.61 -15.58
N ILE A 243 8.62 12.33 -14.90
CA ILE A 243 7.36 11.76 -15.41
C ILE A 243 6.24 12.77 -15.16
N ALA A 244 5.43 13.10 -16.18
CA ALA A 244 4.27 13.99 -16.02
C ALA A 244 3.10 13.27 -15.33
N LEU A 245 2.17 14.03 -14.72
CA LEU A 245 0.88 13.46 -14.31
C LEU A 245 0.13 12.91 -15.53
N GLY A 246 -0.48 11.73 -15.37
CA GLY A 246 -1.17 11.04 -16.46
C GLY A 246 -0.24 10.33 -17.47
N GLU A 247 1.08 10.37 -17.28
CA GLU A 247 2.02 9.62 -18.09
C GLU A 247 2.19 8.20 -17.55
N ASP A 248 2.08 7.20 -18.45
CA ASP A 248 2.22 5.80 -18.10
C ASP A 248 3.67 5.42 -17.80
N PHE A 249 3.86 4.65 -16.76
CA PHE A 249 5.09 3.92 -16.48
C PHE A 249 4.79 2.55 -15.88
N SER A 250 5.76 1.65 -15.98
CA SER A 250 5.66 0.29 -15.45
C SER A 250 6.76 0.02 -14.46
N TYR A 251 6.47 -0.87 -13.52
CA TYR A 251 7.48 -1.49 -12.70
C TYR A 251 7.27 -3.01 -12.62
N ARG A 252 8.39 -3.73 -12.54
CA ARG A 252 8.46 -5.14 -12.18
C ARG A 252 9.37 -5.29 -10.97
N VAL A 253 8.83 -5.89 -9.93
CA VAL A 253 9.53 -6.26 -8.69
C VAL A 253 9.57 -7.78 -8.64
N GLU A 254 10.73 -8.38 -8.80
CA GLU A 254 10.92 -9.83 -8.70
C GLU A 254 11.88 -10.14 -7.56
N VAL A 255 11.45 -11.00 -6.63
CA VAL A 255 12.33 -11.56 -5.61
C VAL A 255 12.55 -13.03 -5.92
N LYS A 256 13.80 -13.41 -6.17
CA LYS A 256 14.23 -14.77 -6.45
C LYS A 256 15.36 -15.17 -5.53
N GLY A 257 15.14 -16.19 -4.71
CA GLY A 257 16.08 -16.53 -3.66
C GLY A 257 16.18 -15.42 -2.61
N THR A 258 17.32 -14.72 -2.57
CA THR A 258 17.55 -13.54 -1.73
C THR A 258 17.62 -12.23 -2.53
N MET A 259 17.66 -12.34 -3.86
CA MET A 259 17.83 -11.18 -4.74
C MET A 259 16.50 -10.54 -5.09
N MET A 260 16.41 -9.23 -4.87
CA MET A 260 15.35 -8.37 -5.40
C MET A 260 15.84 -7.71 -6.69
N HIS A 261 15.13 -7.98 -7.79
CA HIS A 261 15.35 -7.38 -9.10
C HIS A 261 14.24 -6.38 -9.36
N LEU A 262 14.61 -5.14 -9.63
CA LEU A 262 13.67 -4.08 -9.99
C LEU A 262 13.90 -3.69 -11.45
N THR A 263 12.81 -3.55 -12.20
CA THR A 263 12.82 -3.02 -13.57
C THR A 263 11.75 -1.94 -13.67
N PHE A 264 12.12 -0.79 -14.19
CA PHE A 264 11.21 0.34 -14.43
C PHE A 264 11.26 0.73 -15.90
N GLU A 265 10.10 0.90 -16.52
CA GLU A 265 9.94 1.17 -17.95
C GLU A 265 8.90 2.25 -18.21
N THR A 266 9.17 3.09 -19.18
CA THR A 266 8.22 4.06 -19.77
C THR A 266 8.58 4.26 -21.25
N ALA A 267 7.65 4.74 -22.05
CA ALA A 267 7.88 4.96 -23.48
C ALA A 267 8.94 6.04 -23.76
N ARG A 268 9.17 6.96 -22.82
CA ARG A 268 9.97 8.16 -23.02
C ARG A 268 11.40 8.10 -22.50
N HIS A 269 11.68 7.19 -21.59
CA HIS A 269 13.00 7.03 -20.95
C HIS A 269 13.59 5.65 -21.18
N ASN A 270 14.89 5.54 -20.95
CA ASN A 270 15.55 4.24 -20.90
C ASN A 270 15.02 3.42 -19.70
N THR A 271 15.01 2.11 -19.87
CA THR A 271 14.75 1.16 -18.78
C THR A 271 15.79 1.35 -17.66
N VAL A 272 15.29 1.41 -16.42
CA VAL A 272 16.14 1.49 -15.22
C VAL A 272 16.01 0.20 -14.42
N THR A 273 17.13 -0.37 -14.00
CA THR A 273 17.15 -1.62 -13.24
C THR A 273 17.99 -1.50 -11.97
N TYR A 274 17.62 -2.28 -10.95
CA TYR A 274 18.37 -2.43 -9.70
C TYR A 274 18.36 -3.87 -9.26
N ASP A 275 19.47 -4.31 -8.67
CA ASP A 275 19.63 -5.62 -8.06
C ASP A 275 20.13 -5.46 -6.63
N ILE A 276 19.35 -5.97 -5.66
CA ILE A 276 19.63 -5.85 -4.23
C ILE A 276 19.55 -7.23 -3.58
N ASP A 277 20.63 -7.64 -2.89
CA ASP A 277 20.60 -8.84 -2.05
C ASP A 277 19.97 -8.51 -0.69
N LEU A 278 18.70 -8.83 -0.52
CA LEU A 278 17.93 -8.56 0.69
C LEU A 278 18.45 -9.35 1.93
N SER A 279 19.34 -10.32 1.75
CA SER A 279 19.97 -11.06 2.86
C SER A 279 21.24 -10.39 3.37
N LYS A 280 21.57 -9.20 2.89
CA LYS A 280 22.71 -8.39 3.30
C LYS A 280 22.29 -6.97 3.57
N GLY A 281 22.95 -6.30 4.50
CA GLY A 281 22.80 -4.86 4.68
C GLY A 281 23.26 -4.10 3.42
N VAL A 282 22.56 -3.03 3.06
CA VAL A 282 22.89 -2.20 1.89
C VAL A 282 24.08 -1.30 2.14
N ASP A 283 24.40 -1.03 3.40
CA ASP A 283 25.56 -0.27 3.85
C ASP A 283 25.98 -0.70 5.28
N ASP A 284 27.04 -0.07 5.80
CA ASP A 284 27.62 -0.34 7.13
C ASP A 284 26.73 0.07 8.32
N LYS A 285 25.66 0.79 8.07
CA LYS A 285 24.68 1.22 9.08
C LYS A 285 23.44 0.36 9.13
N ASP A 286 23.25 -0.51 8.15
CA ASP A 286 22.10 -1.42 8.09
C ASP A 286 22.35 -2.66 8.96
N HIS A 287 21.28 -3.46 9.17
CA HIS A 287 21.45 -4.79 9.75
C HIS A 287 22.38 -5.64 8.87
N PRO A 288 23.42 -6.27 9.40
CA PRO A 288 24.47 -6.94 8.59
C PRO A 288 23.92 -7.99 7.63
N THR A 289 22.84 -8.64 8.00
CA THR A 289 22.12 -9.63 7.19
C THR A 289 20.80 -9.10 6.64
N GLY A 290 20.65 -7.78 6.56
CA GLY A 290 19.49 -7.12 5.98
C GLY A 290 18.17 -7.69 6.47
N TYR A 291 17.36 -8.19 5.56
CA TYR A 291 16.04 -8.79 5.78
C TYR A 291 16.04 -10.33 5.75
N ALA A 292 17.18 -10.99 5.96
CA ALA A 292 17.39 -12.43 5.73
C ALA A 292 16.35 -13.35 6.40
N ALA A 293 15.83 -12.97 7.56
CA ALA A 293 14.86 -13.76 8.33
C ALA A 293 13.54 -13.01 8.63
N ASP A 294 13.20 -12.03 7.80
CA ASP A 294 11.87 -11.45 7.75
C ASP A 294 10.97 -12.17 6.74
N ASP A 295 9.67 -11.99 6.87
CA ASP A 295 8.65 -12.44 5.93
C ASP A 295 7.83 -11.26 5.40
N PHE A 296 7.30 -11.41 4.18
CA PHE A 296 6.89 -10.27 3.39
C PHE A 296 5.53 -10.46 2.70
N TYR A 297 5.00 -9.35 2.22
CA TYR A 297 3.88 -9.26 1.29
C TYR A 297 4.05 -8.05 0.37
N TYR A 298 3.51 -8.16 -0.83
CA TYR A 298 3.43 -7.05 -1.77
C TYR A 298 2.23 -6.16 -1.47
N LYS A 299 2.35 -4.89 -1.87
CA LYS A 299 1.26 -3.91 -1.84
C LYS A 299 1.29 -3.06 -3.11
N ALA A 300 0.09 -2.62 -3.56
CA ALA A 300 -0.09 -1.75 -4.71
C ALA A 300 -1.32 -0.86 -4.54
N GLY A 301 -1.30 0.36 -5.04
CA GLY A 301 -2.42 1.29 -4.95
C GLY A 301 -1.99 2.73 -4.74
N ALA A 302 -2.76 3.51 -3.99
CA ALA A 302 -2.44 4.87 -3.59
C ALA A 302 -2.26 4.93 -2.06
N TYR A 303 -1.00 4.93 -1.60
CA TYR A 303 -0.68 5.22 -0.21
C TYR A 303 -0.20 6.66 -0.10
N GLY A 304 -1.11 7.55 0.30
CA GLY A 304 -0.85 8.99 0.43
C GLY A 304 0.25 9.24 1.46
N GLN A 305 1.25 10.02 1.09
CA GLN A 305 2.38 10.32 1.99
C GLN A 305 2.26 11.69 2.66
N CYS A 306 1.24 12.43 2.32
CA CYS A 306 0.94 13.73 2.88
C CYS A 306 0.24 13.59 4.25
N SER A 307 1.02 13.31 5.30
CA SER A 307 0.53 13.19 6.67
C SER A 307 0.11 14.54 7.25
N VAL A 308 -0.93 14.52 8.08
CA VAL A 308 -1.36 15.68 8.87
C VAL A 308 -0.41 16.01 10.04
N GLN A 309 0.53 15.11 10.38
CA GLN A 309 1.58 15.42 11.34
C GLN A 309 2.50 16.50 10.80
N ASP A 310 2.87 17.45 11.67
CA ASP A 310 3.85 18.50 11.34
C ASP A 310 5.05 18.53 12.31
N SER A 311 4.95 17.81 13.43
CA SER A 311 5.97 17.83 14.48
C SER A 311 7.24 17.02 14.15
N HIS A 312 7.19 16.06 13.20
CA HIS A 312 8.38 15.30 12.83
C HIS A 312 9.30 16.14 11.94
N PRO A 313 10.62 16.23 12.23
CA PRO A 313 11.53 17.11 11.51
C PRO A 313 11.66 16.79 10.00
N VAL A 314 11.51 15.53 9.61
CA VAL A 314 11.67 15.06 8.21
C VAL A 314 10.37 14.58 7.60
N TRP A 315 9.54 13.83 8.35
CA TRP A 315 8.41 13.05 7.85
C TRP A 315 7.02 13.66 8.11
N GLY A 316 6.95 14.86 8.65
CA GLY A 316 5.69 15.49 9.03
C GLY A 316 5.39 16.74 8.20
N PRO A 317 4.90 16.64 6.95
CA PRO A 317 4.65 17.81 6.10
C PRO A 317 3.47 18.67 6.55
N GLY A 318 2.60 18.17 7.43
CA GLY A 318 1.45 18.92 7.92
C GLY A 318 0.46 19.25 6.80
N CYS A 319 0.05 18.21 6.06
CA CYS A 319 -0.84 18.41 4.92
C CYS A 319 -2.23 18.88 5.31
N GLU A 320 -2.80 19.70 4.47
CA GLU A 320 -4.16 20.23 4.63
C GLU A 320 -5.22 19.21 4.20
N GLY A 321 -6.46 19.53 4.46
CA GLY A 321 -7.65 18.72 4.16
C GLY A 321 -8.74 18.93 5.20
N THR A 322 -9.95 18.54 4.88
CA THR A 322 -11.12 18.68 5.76
C THR A 322 -11.57 17.36 6.39
N GLY A 323 -11.21 16.23 5.77
CA GLY A 323 -11.73 14.90 6.09
C GLY A 323 -13.00 14.55 5.29
N ASP A 324 -13.53 15.48 4.49
CA ASP A 324 -14.59 15.23 3.51
C ASP A 324 -13.94 15.06 2.13
N PHE A 325 -14.11 13.88 1.53
CA PHE A 325 -13.44 13.55 0.27
C PHE A 325 -13.85 14.47 -0.88
N ALA A 326 -15.12 14.83 -0.99
CA ALA A 326 -15.61 15.68 -2.09
C ALA A 326 -15.02 17.10 -2.00
N VAL A 327 -14.92 17.63 -0.78
CA VAL A 327 -14.28 18.92 -0.51
C VAL A 327 -12.78 18.86 -0.75
N ASP A 328 -12.10 17.84 -0.21
CA ASP A 328 -10.67 17.65 -0.34
C ASP A 328 -10.26 17.42 -1.80
N LYS A 329 -11.05 16.65 -2.56
CA LYS A 329 -10.84 16.43 -4.00
C LYS A 329 -10.95 17.75 -4.78
N LYS A 330 -11.93 18.58 -4.48
CA LYS A 330 -12.10 19.90 -5.10
C LYS A 330 -10.95 20.85 -4.76
N ASN A 331 -10.40 20.75 -3.56
CA ASN A 331 -9.27 21.57 -3.10
C ASN A 331 -7.91 21.06 -3.60
N GLY A 332 -7.83 19.83 -4.12
CA GLY A 332 -6.57 19.19 -4.51
C GLY A 332 -5.82 18.52 -3.34
N ASP A 333 -6.50 18.22 -2.23
CA ASP A 333 -5.94 17.61 -1.03
C ASP A 333 -6.10 16.08 -1.03
N TYR A 334 -5.76 15.46 -2.15
CA TYR A 334 -5.90 14.02 -2.38
C TYR A 334 -4.80 13.48 -3.30
N ASN A 335 -4.73 12.15 -3.42
CA ASN A 335 -3.91 11.46 -4.39
C ASN A 335 -4.79 10.55 -5.24
N SER A 336 -4.48 10.41 -6.53
CA SER A 336 -5.17 9.55 -7.48
C SER A 336 -4.17 8.82 -8.35
N VAL A 337 -4.32 7.49 -8.44
CA VAL A 337 -3.47 6.60 -9.23
C VAL A 337 -4.36 5.64 -10.02
N THR A 338 -4.05 5.42 -11.29
CA THR A 338 -4.77 4.50 -12.16
C THR A 338 -3.84 3.42 -12.69
N PHE A 339 -4.21 2.15 -12.49
CA PHE A 339 -3.46 1.00 -12.97
C PHE A 339 -4.14 0.43 -14.22
N SER A 340 -3.44 0.40 -15.33
CA SER A 340 -3.86 -0.28 -16.56
C SER A 340 -3.49 -1.77 -16.54
N ALA A 341 -2.49 -2.15 -15.75
CA ALA A 341 -2.14 -3.55 -15.46
C ALA A 341 -1.65 -3.72 -14.02
N LEU A 342 -2.01 -4.83 -13.39
CA LEU A 342 -1.53 -5.24 -12.08
C LEU A 342 -1.53 -6.76 -12.01
N LYS A 343 -0.37 -7.37 -11.73
CA LYS A 343 -0.22 -8.83 -11.70
C LYS A 343 0.65 -9.28 -10.52
N LEU A 344 0.25 -10.39 -9.92
CA LEU A 344 1.06 -11.16 -8.96
C LEU A 344 1.48 -12.47 -9.62
N ASN A 345 2.79 -12.79 -9.61
CA ASN A 345 3.33 -14.05 -10.12
C ASN A 345 2.86 -14.36 -11.55
N GLY A 346 2.75 -13.33 -12.38
CA GLY A 346 2.39 -13.44 -13.78
C GLY A 346 0.89 -13.67 -14.08
N LYS A 347 0.02 -13.53 -13.07
CA LYS A 347 -1.44 -13.69 -13.19
C LYS A 347 -2.16 -12.37 -13.10
#